data_cc38cd076a21f5c713b73a6b91e60a0f
#
_entry.id   cc38cd076a21f5c713b73a6b91e60a0f
#
_cell.length_a   1.000
_cell.length_b   1.000
_cell.length_c   1.000
_cell.angle_alpha   90.00
_cell.angle_beta   90.00
_cell.angle_gamma   90.00
#
_symmetry.space_group_name_H-M   'P 1'
#
loop_
_entity.id
_entity.type
_entity.pdbx_description
1 polymer ?
#
loop_
_entity_poly.entity_id
_entity_poly.type
_entity_poly.pdbx_seq_one_letter_code
_entity_poly.pdbx_strand_id
1 'polypeptide(L)'
;AEITRGHVDVGPRLIDGKFVLLARDDSANPPVWRSTDDAVLRVVDASRIDVPNDDAYSFLGDMRGRKAYVIPQTQDQKIVWLGWNTQAPEIVKNFPRGAELVFTGHEGPGEAHMFIENGFEAPMSLYDSTKSEQQPVHMEANTHVHANWVFSEPGAQTISMEVRGTDAKGVKHSYPTKLRFVIGDKGSAQDARSMGASASATIADSPTATASSDSTAASSDASHGSSSHGAIIAIIAGVVIVAIVVAALIGRSRSRAMRDEVWQDG
;
A
#
# COMPACT_ATOMS: atom_id res chain seq x y z
N ALA A 1 -8.14 16.36 8.23
CA ALA A 1 -7.30 15.99 9.38
C ALA A 1 -5.83 16.01 9.00
N GLU A 2 -4.96 16.33 9.94
CA GLU A 2 -3.52 16.12 9.83
C GLU A 2 -3.13 15.03 10.82
N ILE A 3 -2.43 13.99 10.32
CA ILE A 3 -2.05 12.81 11.09
C ILE A 3 -0.53 12.77 11.17
N THR A 4 0.02 12.89 12.37
CA THR A 4 1.48 13.01 12.61
C THR A 4 2.10 11.75 13.18
N ARG A 5 1.29 10.82 13.68
CA ARG A 5 1.73 9.58 14.34
C ARG A 5 0.58 8.57 14.40
N GLY A 6 0.94 7.34 14.71
CA GLY A 6 -0.03 6.25 14.87
C GLY A 6 -0.30 5.51 13.57
N HIS A 7 -1.13 4.50 13.67
CA HIS A 7 -1.45 3.58 12.60
C HIS A 7 -2.45 4.19 11.62
N VAL A 8 -2.14 4.10 10.34
CA VAL A 8 -3.01 4.53 9.23
C VAL A 8 -2.96 3.48 8.13
N ASP A 9 -4.11 3.00 7.69
CA ASP A 9 -4.22 2.13 6.53
C ASP A 9 -5.03 2.80 5.43
N VAL A 10 -4.53 2.76 4.20
CA VAL A 10 -5.39 2.99 3.06
C VAL A 10 -6.03 1.67 2.64
N GLY A 11 -7.33 1.71 2.37
CA GLY A 11 -8.05 0.49 2.00
C GLY A 11 -9.25 0.76 1.10
N PRO A 12 -9.52 -0.16 0.14
CA PRO A 12 -10.74 -0.10 -0.65
C PRO A 12 -11.96 -0.29 0.26
N ARG A 13 -13.02 0.42 -0.08
CA ARG A 13 -14.33 0.31 0.59
C ARG A 13 -15.45 0.35 -0.46
N LEU A 14 -16.60 -0.19 -0.08
CA LEU A 14 -17.85 0.01 -0.81
C LEU A 14 -18.75 0.95 0.01
N ILE A 15 -18.87 2.19 -0.42
CA ILE A 15 -19.74 3.19 0.21
C ILE A 15 -20.91 3.46 -0.74
N ASP A 16 -22.12 3.13 -0.31
CA ASP A 16 -23.34 3.22 -1.13
C ASP A 16 -23.20 2.55 -2.50
N GLY A 17 -22.50 1.39 -2.51
CA GLY A 17 -22.22 0.62 -3.71
C GLY A 17 -21.09 1.16 -4.59
N LYS A 18 -20.47 2.28 -4.24
CA LYS A 18 -19.33 2.86 -4.95
C LYS A 18 -18.02 2.32 -4.37
N PHE A 19 -17.16 1.82 -5.25
CA PHE A 19 -15.81 1.41 -4.89
C PHE A 19 -14.92 2.64 -4.74
N VAL A 20 -14.33 2.83 -3.56
CA VAL A 20 -13.52 4.01 -3.21
C VAL A 20 -12.29 3.57 -2.41
N LEU A 21 -11.26 4.44 -2.32
CA LEU A 21 -10.15 4.29 -1.39
C LEU A 21 -10.30 5.28 -0.24
N LEU A 22 -10.27 4.79 1.01
CA LEU A 22 -10.29 5.61 2.21
C LEU A 22 -9.05 5.36 3.06
N ALA A 23 -8.71 6.32 3.91
CA ALA A 23 -7.69 6.19 4.94
C ALA A 23 -8.36 5.91 6.29
N ARG A 24 -8.00 4.81 6.92
CA ARG A 24 -8.38 4.51 8.30
C ARG A 24 -7.37 5.12 9.24
N ASP A 25 -7.81 6.06 10.05
CA ASP A 25 -7.02 6.75 11.06
C ASP A 25 -7.28 6.11 12.43
N ASP A 26 -6.37 5.25 12.86
CA ASP A 26 -6.43 4.58 14.17
C ASP A 26 -5.81 5.44 15.30
N SER A 27 -5.24 6.60 14.97
CA SER A 27 -4.80 7.58 15.98
C SER A 27 -5.98 8.30 16.63
N ALA A 28 -7.13 8.30 15.97
CA ALA A 28 -8.39 8.80 16.52
C ALA A 28 -9.04 7.74 17.44
N ASN A 29 -9.77 8.19 18.46
CA ASN A 29 -10.52 7.31 19.36
C ASN A 29 -12.00 7.74 19.41
N PRO A 30 -12.93 6.95 18.84
CA PRO A 30 -12.71 5.71 18.09
C PRO A 30 -11.99 5.92 16.74
N PRO A 31 -11.45 4.87 16.12
CA PRO A 31 -10.86 4.93 14.77
C PRO A 31 -11.83 5.51 13.73
N VAL A 32 -11.32 6.31 12.80
CA VAL A 32 -12.15 7.04 11.82
C VAL A 32 -11.68 6.73 10.40
N TRP A 33 -12.62 6.40 9.52
CA TRP A 33 -12.37 6.37 8.09
C TRP A 33 -12.48 7.79 7.51
N ARG A 34 -11.43 8.21 6.81
CA ARG A 34 -11.33 9.54 6.19
C ARG A 34 -11.24 9.42 4.68
N SER A 35 -11.81 10.39 3.99
CA SER A 35 -11.45 10.60 2.58
C SER A 35 -9.94 10.90 2.50
N THR A 36 -9.30 10.38 1.46
CA THR A 36 -7.90 10.70 1.15
C THR A 36 -7.70 12.19 0.85
N ASP A 37 -8.77 12.90 0.45
CA ASP A 37 -8.76 14.34 0.27
C ASP A 37 -8.68 15.11 1.60
N ASP A 38 -9.22 14.53 2.68
CA ASP A 38 -9.25 15.15 4.01
C ASP A 38 -8.05 14.76 4.89
N ALA A 39 -7.39 13.67 4.56
CA ALA A 39 -6.24 13.17 5.30
C ALA A 39 -4.94 13.75 4.75
N VAL A 40 -4.14 14.37 5.63
CA VAL A 40 -2.77 14.78 5.36
C VAL A 40 -1.86 14.06 6.32
N LEU A 41 -0.90 13.33 5.81
CA LEU A 41 0.08 12.58 6.58
C LEU A 41 1.34 13.42 6.77
N ARG A 42 1.67 13.77 8.03
CA ARG A 42 2.91 14.47 8.32
C ARG A 42 4.03 13.49 8.66
N VAL A 43 5.10 13.56 7.88
CA VAL A 43 6.33 12.79 8.06
C VAL A 43 7.33 13.69 8.78
N VAL A 44 7.32 13.63 10.12
CA VAL A 44 8.04 14.54 11.00
C VAL A 44 9.57 14.47 10.84
N ASP A 45 10.31 15.50 11.25
CA ASP A 45 11.79 15.52 11.19
C ASP A 45 12.44 14.36 11.97
N ALA A 46 11.77 13.84 13.00
CA ALA A 46 12.20 12.65 13.74
C ALA A 46 12.24 11.37 12.89
N SER A 47 11.61 11.35 11.71
CA SER A 47 11.63 10.23 10.77
C SER A 47 12.87 10.20 9.88
N ARG A 48 13.76 11.21 9.96
CA ARG A 48 14.98 11.26 9.13
C ARG A 48 15.99 10.23 9.61
N ILE A 49 16.32 9.30 8.72
CA ILE A 49 17.35 8.27 8.96
C ILE A 49 18.40 8.29 7.87
N ASP A 50 19.54 7.67 8.15
CA ASP A 50 20.58 7.42 7.14
C ASP A 50 20.13 6.23 6.27
N VAL A 51 19.97 6.46 4.96
CA VAL A 51 19.68 5.38 4.00
C VAL A 51 20.96 4.56 3.81
N PRO A 52 20.90 3.23 3.86
CA PRO A 52 22.07 2.39 3.67
C PRO A 52 22.78 2.69 2.34
N ASN A 53 24.12 2.77 2.38
CA ASN A 53 24.94 2.87 1.18
C ASN A 53 25.30 1.47 0.67
N ASP A 54 24.29 0.67 0.37
CA ASP A 54 24.39 -0.70 -0.08
C ASP A 54 23.74 -0.85 -1.46
N ASP A 55 24.27 -1.71 -2.31
CA ASP A 55 23.77 -1.93 -3.66
C ASP A 55 22.35 -2.51 -3.69
N ALA A 56 21.93 -3.19 -2.64
CA ALA A 56 20.55 -3.64 -2.47
C ALA A 56 19.54 -2.49 -2.46
N TYR A 57 19.96 -1.26 -2.11
CA TYR A 57 19.14 -0.04 -2.11
C TYR A 57 19.40 0.86 -3.33
N SER A 58 20.02 0.35 -4.40
CA SER A 58 20.32 1.13 -5.61
C SER A 58 19.09 1.76 -6.27
N PHE A 59 17.91 1.17 -6.08
CA PHE A 59 16.63 1.70 -6.57
C PHE A 59 16.22 3.02 -5.92
N LEU A 60 16.82 3.42 -4.79
CA LEU A 60 16.60 4.72 -4.14
C LEU A 60 17.44 5.85 -4.74
N GLY A 61 18.19 5.58 -5.83
CA GLY A 61 18.92 6.59 -6.55
C GLY A 61 19.86 7.42 -5.68
N ASP A 62 19.73 8.73 -5.75
CA ASP A 62 20.59 9.69 -5.03
C ASP A 62 20.34 9.74 -3.51
N MET A 63 19.30 9.11 -3.01
CA MET A 63 19.06 9.01 -1.56
C MET A 63 19.96 7.98 -0.87
N ARG A 64 20.53 7.04 -1.62
CA ARG A 64 21.46 6.03 -1.08
C ARG A 64 22.68 6.70 -0.42
N GLY A 65 22.95 6.33 0.84
CA GLY A 65 24.04 6.92 1.64
C GLY A 65 23.77 8.33 2.15
N ARG A 66 22.57 8.84 1.99
CA ARG A 66 22.14 10.17 2.48
C ARG A 66 21.02 10.04 3.50
N LYS A 67 20.67 11.15 4.16
CA LYS A 67 19.50 11.21 5.03
C LYS A 67 18.24 11.42 4.21
N ALA A 68 17.23 10.61 4.49
CA ALA A 68 15.88 10.75 3.92
C ALA A 68 14.84 10.70 5.02
N TYR A 69 13.63 11.16 4.73
CA TYR A 69 12.46 11.02 5.59
C TYR A 69 11.81 9.67 5.29
N VAL A 70 11.58 8.87 6.32
CA VAL A 70 11.05 7.50 6.14
C VAL A 70 9.84 7.28 7.02
N ILE A 71 8.73 6.85 6.41
CA ILE A 71 7.68 6.14 7.13
C ILE A 71 8.10 4.67 7.12
N PRO A 72 8.46 4.08 8.26
CA PRO A 72 9.07 2.76 8.27
C PRO A 72 8.03 1.64 8.12
N GLN A 73 8.44 0.52 7.54
CA GLN A 73 7.65 -0.71 7.48
C GLN A 73 7.37 -1.28 8.90
N THR A 74 8.31 -1.12 9.81
CA THR A 74 8.14 -1.49 11.22
C THR A 74 7.62 -0.30 12.02
N GLN A 75 6.62 -0.51 12.87
CA GLN A 75 6.00 0.56 13.63
C GLN A 75 6.97 1.31 14.53
N ASP A 76 7.00 2.64 14.40
CA ASP A 76 7.53 3.59 15.38
C ASP A 76 6.37 4.47 15.89
N GLN A 77 6.16 4.48 17.21
CA GLN A 77 5.05 5.23 17.84
C GLN A 77 5.16 6.75 17.69
N LYS A 78 6.33 7.27 17.32
CA LYS A 78 6.59 8.71 17.14
C LYS A 78 6.26 9.20 15.73
N ILE A 79 6.06 8.29 14.78
CA ILE A 79 5.91 8.54 13.37
C ILE A 79 4.56 7.97 12.90
N VAL A 80 3.96 8.56 11.87
CA VAL A 80 2.82 7.96 11.20
C VAL A 80 3.26 6.62 10.60
N TRP A 81 2.44 5.58 10.77
CA TRP A 81 2.73 4.23 10.29
C TRP A 81 1.72 3.86 9.23
N LEU A 82 2.11 3.99 7.96
CA LEU A 82 1.24 3.89 6.80
C LEU A 82 1.32 2.52 6.14
N GLY A 83 0.16 1.89 6.02
CA GLY A 83 -0.01 0.63 5.31
C GLY A 83 -1.21 0.62 4.38
N TRP A 84 -1.54 -0.56 3.88
CA TRP A 84 -2.78 -0.82 3.17
C TRP A 84 -3.50 -2.05 3.71
N ASN A 85 -4.82 -2.07 3.54
CA ASN A 85 -5.68 -3.07 4.16
C ASN A 85 -6.86 -3.41 3.25
N THR A 86 -7.04 -4.70 2.95
CA THR A 86 -8.16 -5.24 2.18
C THR A 86 -9.12 -6.06 3.02
N GLN A 87 -9.06 -5.93 4.36
CA GLN A 87 -9.81 -6.78 5.31
C GLN A 87 -11.24 -6.30 5.58
N ALA A 88 -11.70 -5.22 4.94
CA ALA A 88 -13.09 -4.78 5.08
C ALA A 88 -14.05 -5.89 4.62
N PRO A 89 -15.06 -6.28 5.44
CA PRO A 89 -15.91 -7.44 5.14
C PRO A 89 -16.58 -7.40 3.77
N GLU A 90 -17.00 -6.21 3.34
CA GLU A 90 -17.59 -5.99 2.02
C GLU A 90 -16.58 -6.15 0.89
N ILE A 91 -15.30 -5.84 1.14
CA ILE A 91 -14.22 -6.04 0.17
C ILE A 91 -13.86 -7.53 0.08
N VAL A 92 -13.64 -8.19 1.20
CA VAL A 92 -13.35 -9.63 1.25
C VAL A 92 -14.46 -10.44 0.54
N LYS A 93 -15.72 -10.06 0.76
CA LYS A 93 -16.87 -10.74 0.14
C LYS A 93 -16.97 -10.51 -1.36
N ASN A 94 -16.73 -9.28 -1.83
CA ASN A 94 -17.04 -8.89 -3.21
C ASN A 94 -15.82 -8.88 -4.13
N PHE A 95 -14.59 -8.82 -3.61
CA PHE A 95 -13.34 -8.75 -4.38
C PHE A 95 -12.41 -9.92 -4.02
N PRO A 96 -12.73 -11.15 -4.42
CA PRO A 96 -12.02 -12.36 -3.97
C PRO A 96 -10.56 -12.43 -4.45
N ARG A 97 -10.18 -11.61 -5.44
CA ARG A 97 -8.81 -11.49 -5.95
C ARG A 97 -8.06 -10.28 -5.38
N GLY A 98 -8.61 -9.63 -4.35
CA GLY A 98 -8.04 -8.41 -3.81
C GLY A 98 -8.26 -7.20 -4.73
N ALA A 99 -7.30 -6.27 -4.67
CA ALA A 99 -7.31 -5.03 -5.42
C ALA A 99 -5.88 -4.64 -5.83
N GLU A 100 -5.73 -3.54 -6.57
CA GLU A 100 -4.43 -2.96 -6.93
C GLU A 100 -4.39 -1.49 -6.52
N LEU A 101 -3.27 -1.04 -5.97
CA LEU A 101 -2.89 0.36 -5.93
C LEU A 101 -2.02 0.65 -7.14
N VAL A 102 -2.48 1.48 -8.05
CA VAL A 102 -1.74 1.85 -9.25
C VAL A 102 -1.24 3.27 -9.08
N PHE A 103 0.06 3.42 -8.85
CA PHE A 103 0.69 4.72 -8.72
C PHE A 103 0.82 5.37 -10.09
N THR A 104 0.42 6.65 -10.18
CA THR A 104 0.31 7.37 -11.48
C THR A 104 1.07 8.67 -11.51
N GLY A 105 1.61 9.14 -10.40
CA GLY A 105 2.41 10.37 -10.38
C GLY A 105 2.75 10.87 -8.99
N HIS A 106 3.64 11.86 -8.95
CA HIS A 106 4.08 12.57 -7.77
C HIS A 106 4.15 14.07 -8.08
N GLU A 107 3.73 14.89 -7.13
CA GLU A 107 3.88 16.35 -7.18
C GLU A 107 4.52 16.80 -5.87
N GLY A 108 5.51 17.69 -5.96
CA GLY A 108 6.21 18.26 -4.81
C GLY A 108 7.72 18.20 -4.95
N PRO A 109 8.46 18.65 -3.93
CA PRO A 109 9.92 18.68 -3.97
C PRO A 109 10.51 17.27 -3.86
N GLY A 110 11.62 17.06 -4.60
CA GLY A 110 12.41 15.84 -4.54
C GLY A 110 11.73 14.60 -5.12
N GLU A 111 12.06 13.46 -4.55
CA GLU A 111 11.63 12.14 -5.00
C GLU A 111 10.91 11.40 -3.86
N ALA A 112 10.01 10.50 -4.24
CA ALA A 112 9.30 9.61 -3.33
C ALA A 112 9.40 8.17 -3.81
N HIS A 113 9.69 7.23 -2.91
CA HIS A 113 9.78 5.81 -3.19
C HIS A 113 9.00 5.01 -2.16
N MET A 114 8.57 3.80 -2.54
CA MET A 114 7.98 2.82 -1.64
C MET A 114 8.60 1.46 -1.89
N PHE A 115 8.96 0.76 -0.84
CA PHE A 115 9.52 -0.58 -0.93
C PHE A 115 9.18 -1.43 0.30
N ILE A 116 9.30 -2.73 0.17
CA ILE A 116 9.19 -3.68 1.29
C ILE A 116 10.49 -4.44 1.47
N GLU A 117 10.80 -4.75 2.74
CA GLU A 117 11.90 -5.64 3.13
C GLU A 117 11.33 -7.03 3.42
N ASN A 118 11.92 -8.05 2.80
CA ASN A 118 11.50 -9.44 2.90
C ASN A 118 12.50 -10.30 3.71
N GLY A 119 12.93 -9.77 4.84
CA GLY A 119 13.84 -10.48 5.73
C GLY A 119 15.26 -10.59 5.17
N PHE A 120 15.64 -11.73 4.60
CA PHE A 120 16.99 -11.97 4.08
C PHE A 120 17.17 -11.68 2.58
N GLU A 121 16.10 -11.38 1.89
CA GLU A 121 16.14 -11.04 0.46
C GLU A 121 16.39 -9.53 0.27
N ALA A 122 16.83 -9.16 -0.93
CA ALA A 122 16.98 -7.75 -1.27
C ALA A 122 15.60 -7.03 -1.17
N PRO A 123 15.59 -5.76 -0.74
CA PRO A 123 14.37 -4.97 -0.71
C PRO A 123 13.68 -4.93 -2.07
N MET A 124 12.36 -5.04 -2.10
CA MET A 124 11.57 -5.00 -3.32
C MET A 124 10.97 -3.62 -3.50
N SER A 125 11.40 -2.88 -4.54
CA SER A 125 10.81 -1.60 -4.92
C SER A 125 9.39 -1.80 -5.43
N LEU A 126 8.45 -1.02 -4.90
CA LEU A 126 7.04 -1.03 -5.27
C LEU A 126 6.62 0.24 -6.01
N TYR A 127 7.25 1.37 -5.68
CA TYR A 127 6.98 2.66 -6.32
C TYR A 127 8.25 3.50 -6.38
N ASP A 128 8.41 4.19 -7.48
CA ASP A 128 9.52 5.09 -7.79
C ASP A 128 8.98 6.30 -8.56
N SER A 129 8.97 7.48 -7.92
CA SER A 129 8.42 8.71 -8.48
C SER A 129 9.17 9.25 -9.68
N THR A 130 10.38 8.77 -9.94
CA THR A 130 11.18 9.16 -11.12
C THR A 130 10.72 8.48 -12.41
N LYS A 131 9.91 7.42 -12.27
CA LYS A 131 9.34 6.68 -13.39
C LYS A 131 8.02 7.29 -13.84
N SER A 132 7.84 7.41 -15.14
CA SER A 132 6.64 7.97 -15.75
C SER A 132 5.53 6.95 -16.01
N GLU A 133 5.86 5.65 -16.03
CA GLU A 133 4.90 4.57 -16.22
C GLU A 133 4.06 4.32 -14.97
N GLN A 134 2.87 3.78 -15.17
CA GLN A 134 2.03 3.31 -14.07
C GLN A 134 2.70 2.15 -13.34
N GLN A 135 2.68 2.19 -12.02
CA GLN A 135 3.30 1.18 -11.16
C GLN A 135 2.22 0.51 -10.30
N PRO A 136 1.69 -0.66 -10.74
CA PRO A 136 0.69 -1.39 -10.00
C PRO A 136 1.30 -2.18 -8.84
N VAL A 137 0.68 -2.09 -7.67
CA VAL A 137 0.98 -2.89 -6.48
C VAL A 137 -0.25 -3.70 -6.13
N HIS A 138 -0.14 -5.02 -6.24
CA HIS A 138 -1.22 -5.91 -5.91
C HIS A 138 -1.43 -5.99 -4.39
N MET A 139 -2.67 -5.84 -3.96
CA MET A 139 -3.11 -6.05 -2.59
C MET A 139 -3.93 -7.33 -2.54
N GLU A 140 -3.35 -8.39 -1.99
CA GLU A 140 -4.06 -9.66 -1.78
C GLU A 140 -5.36 -9.46 -1.00
N ALA A 141 -6.35 -10.32 -1.27
CA ALA A 141 -7.60 -10.29 -0.53
C ALA A 141 -7.37 -10.64 0.95
N ASN A 142 -8.06 -9.92 1.85
CA ASN A 142 -8.00 -10.14 3.29
C ASN A 142 -6.60 -10.04 3.89
N THR A 143 -5.80 -9.06 3.42
CA THR A 143 -4.45 -8.82 3.93
C THR A 143 -4.29 -7.41 4.48
N HIS A 144 -3.24 -7.24 5.29
CA HIS A 144 -2.80 -6.00 5.89
C HIS A 144 -1.27 -5.95 5.79
N VAL A 145 -0.73 -4.91 5.16
CA VAL A 145 0.69 -4.78 4.85
C VAL A 145 1.16 -3.36 5.07
N HIS A 146 2.35 -3.20 5.64
CA HIS A 146 3.08 -1.94 5.71
C HIS A 146 4.33 -1.98 4.84
N ALA A 147 4.70 -0.83 4.31
CA ALA A 147 5.88 -0.63 3.49
C ALA A 147 6.73 0.52 4.03
N ASN A 148 7.99 0.59 3.61
CA ASN A 148 8.82 1.76 3.78
C ASN A 148 8.45 2.80 2.72
N TRP A 149 8.07 4.01 3.14
CA TRP A 149 7.87 5.16 2.26
C TRP A 149 9.02 6.14 2.49
N VAL A 150 9.72 6.52 1.43
CA VAL A 150 10.94 7.32 1.52
C VAL A 150 10.77 8.59 0.70
N PHE A 151 11.12 9.72 1.30
CA PHE A 151 11.04 11.04 0.68
C PHE A 151 12.40 11.74 0.81
N SER A 152 12.91 12.28 -0.30
CA SER A 152 14.23 12.92 -0.32
C SER A 152 14.23 14.32 0.26
N GLU A 153 13.15 15.10 0.05
CA GLU A 153 13.09 16.52 0.37
C GLU A 153 11.88 16.89 1.23
N PRO A 154 12.01 17.88 2.13
CA PRO A 154 10.88 18.38 2.91
C PRO A 154 9.94 19.25 2.05
N GLY A 155 8.68 19.34 2.49
CA GLY A 155 7.65 20.18 1.88
C GLY A 155 6.32 19.46 1.71
N ALA A 156 5.35 20.16 1.12
CA ALA A 156 4.07 19.56 0.74
C ALA A 156 4.26 18.69 -0.52
N GLN A 157 3.73 17.48 -0.49
CA GLN A 157 3.82 16.50 -1.58
C GLN A 157 2.53 15.74 -1.76
N THR A 158 2.24 15.30 -2.97
CA THR A 158 1.13 14.38 -3.26
C THR A 158 1.61 13.21 -4.10
N ILE A 159 1.06 12.02 -3.82
CA ILE A 159 1.23 10.84 -4.65
C ILE A 159 -0.13 10.51 -5.25
N SER A 160 -0.23 10.63 -6.57
CA SER A 160 -1.42 10.27 -7.34
C SER A 160 -1.49 8.77 -7.54
N MET A 161 -2.66 8.19 -7.35
CA MET A 161 -2.89 6.76 -7.51
C MET A 161 -4.33 6.47 -7.91
N GLU A 162 -4.56 5.26 -8.33
CA GLU A 162 -5.88 4.70 -8.60
C GLU A 162 -6.00 3.36 -7.87
N VAL A 163 -7.07 3.15 -7.10
CA VAL A 163 -7.39 1.81 -6.63
C VAL A 163 -8.24 1.12 -7.68
N ARG A 164 -7.85 -0.10 -8.07
CA ARG A 164 -8.55 -0.94 -9.05
C ARG A 164 -8.94 -2.27 -8.43
N GLY A 165 -10.08 -2.79 -8.84
CA GLY A 165 -10.52 -4.11 -8.41
C GLY A 165 -11.49 -4.73 -9.41
N THR A 166 -11.54 -6.06 -9.45
CA THR A 166 -12.56 -6.79 -10.21
C THR A 166 -13.41 -7.58 -9.22
N ASP A 167 -14.70 -7.31 -9.21
CA ASP A 167 -15.61 -7.96 -8.27
C ASP A 167 -15.87 -9.44 -8.64
N ALA A 168 -16.59 -10.14 -7.75
CA ALA A 168 -16.94 -11.55 -7.94
C ALA A 168 -17.83 -11.82 -9.17
N LYS A 169 -18.45 -10.78 -9.74
CA LYS A 169 -19.25 -10.85 -10.97
C LYS A 169 -18.44 -10.54 -12.22
N GLY A 170 -17.15 -10.21 -12.07
CA GLY A 170 -16.27 -9.85 -13.17
C GLY A 170 -16.33 -8.38 -13.58
N VAL A 171 -17.05 -7.54 -12.84
CA VAL A 171 -17.13 -6.10 -13.10
C VAL A 171 -15.84 -5.42 -12.61
N LYS A 172 -15.25 -4.61 -13.47
CA LYS A 172 -14.08 -3.80 -13.13
C LYS A 172 -14.50 -2.50 -12.45
N HIS A 173 -13.85 -2.19 -11.36
CA HIS A 173 -14.02 -0.97 -10.59
C HIS A 173 -12.70 -0.22 -10.52
N SER A 174 -12.76 1.12 -10.55
CA SER A 174 -11.60 1.96 -10.32
C SER A 174 -12.00 3.26 -9.64
N TYR A 175 -11.06 3.81 -8.85
CA TYR A 175 -11.25 5.09 -8.19
C TYR A 175 -9.91 5.83 -8.12
N PRO A 176 -9.76 6.94 -8.85
CA PRO A 176 -8.57 7.78 -8.79
C PRO A 176 -8.56 8.59 -7.49
N THR A 177 -7.39 8.74 -6.91
CA THR A 177 -7.22 9.47 -5.65
C THR A 177 -5.80 10.00 -5.50
N LYS A 178 -5.55 10.76 -4.43
CA LYS A 178 -4.21 11.23 -4.05
C LYS A 178 -3.98 11.02 -2.56
N LEU A 179 -2.80 10.55 -2.20
CA LEU A 179 -2.31 10.69 -0.83
C LEU A 179 -1.58 12.02 -0.70
N ARG A 180 -1.80 12.69 0.41
CA ARG A 180 -1.23 14.01 0.70
C ARG A 180 -0.29 13.92 1.88
N PHE A 181 0.90 14.47 1.68
CA PHE A 181 1.96 14.45 2.67
C PHE A 181 2.46 15.87 2.97
N VAL A 182 2.90 16.06 4.19
CA VAL A 182 3.78 17.16 4.58
C VAL A 182 5.05 16.53 5.13
N ILE A 183 6.13 16.68 4.43
CA ILE A 183 7.43 16.14 4.82
C ILE A 183 8.19 17.18 5.64
N GLY A 184 8.63 16.77 6.83
CA GLY A 184 9.27 17.63 7.82
C GLY A 184 8.27 18.38 8.71
N ASP A 185 8.83 19.05 9.73
CA ASP A 185 8.04 19.78 10.73
C ASP A 185 7.57 21.16 10.23
N LYS A 186 8.20 21.70 9.16
CA LYS A 186 8.01 23.05 8.63
C LYS A 186 7.05 23.04 7.46
N GLY A 187 6.09 22.61 7.22
CA GLY A 187 5.20 22.65 6.07
C GLY A 187 3.76 22.91 6.51
N SER A 188 2.94 23.36 5.58
CA SER A 188 1.52 23.57 5.81
C SER A 188 0.70 22.39 5.29
N ALA A 189 -0.16 21.84 6.13
CA ALA A 189 -1.13 20.84 5.67
C ALA A 189 -2.12 21.45 4.64
N GLN A 190 -2.31 22.77 4.68
CA GLN A 190 -3.14 23.46 3.70
C GLN A 190 -2.49 23.46 2.33
N ASP A 191 -1.16 23.59 2.23
CA ASP A 191 -0.45 23.53 0.97
C ASP A 191 -0.63 22.15 0.33
N ALA A 192 -0.45 21.07 1.11
CA ALA A 192 -0.69 19.71 0.64
C ALA A 192 -2.14 19.47 0.18
N ARG A 193 -3.15 20.09 0.83
CA ARG A 193 -4.54 20.01 0.37
C ARG A 193 -4.79 20.77 -0.93
N SER A 194 -4.09 21.88 -1.13
CA SER A 194 -4.23 22.72 -2.32
C SER A 194 -3.57 22.09 -3.55
N MET A 195 -2.58 21.21 -3.36
CA MET A 195 -1.93 20.50 -4.44
C MET A 195 -2.92 19.55 -5.15
N GLY A 196 -3.00 19.71 -6.46
CA GLY A 196 -3.85 18.84 -7.29
C GLY A 196 -5.36 19.06 -7.12
N ALA A 197 -5.81 20.12 -6.45
CA ALA A 197 -7.23 20.48 -6.36
C ALA A 197 -7.84 20.88 -7.71
N SER A 198 -7.04 21.07 -8.74
CA SER A 198 -7.49 21.50 -10.09
C SER A 198 -8.12 20.42 -10.97
N ALA A 199 -8.35 19.22 -10.47
CA ALA A 199 -8.95 18.13 -11.25
C ALA A 199 -10.14 17.47 -10.54
N SER A 200 -11.05 18.26 -10.00
CA SER A 200 -12.43 17.76 -9.82
C SER A 200 -13.08 17.69 -11.20
N ALA A 201 -12.87 16.55 -11.86
CA ALA A 201 -13.52 16.25 -13.12
C ALA A 201 -15.03 16.26 -12.93
N THR A 202 -15.67 17.20 -13.59
CA THR A 202 -17.07 17.16 -13.96
C THR A 202 -17.40 15.75 -14.44
N ILE A 203 -18.21 15.03 -13.69
CA ILE A 203 -18.81 13.78 -14.16
C ILE A 203 -19.74 14.18 -15.31
N ALA A 204 -19.26 14.01 -16.52
CA ALA A 204 -20.10 14.11 -17.70
C ALA A 204 -20.95 12.84 -17.77
N ASP A 205 -22.19 12.95 -17.32
CA ASP A 205 -23.27 12.05 -17.73
C ASP A 205 -23.39 12.10 -19.25
N SER A 206 -23.08 11.02 -19.92
CA SER A 206 -23.48 10.80 -21.30
C SER A 206 -24.26 9.50 -21.38
N PRO A 207 -25.57 9.58 -21.56
CA PRO A 207 -26.35 8.44 -21.99
C PRO A 207 -26.30 8.37 -23.51
N THR A 208 -25.70 7.36 -24.08
CA THR A 208 -25.98 6.99 -25.47
C THR A 208 -26.39 5.53 -25.51
N ALA A 209 -27.69 5.35 -25.44
CA ALA A 209 -28.34 4.16 -25.94
C ALA A 209 -28.43 4.28 -27.47
N THR A 210 -27.93 3.27 -28.18
CA THR A 210 -28.44 2.97 -29.51
C THR A 210 -28.42 1.47 -29.70
N ALA A 211 -29.59 0.91 -29.74
CA ALA A 211 -29.87 -0.44 -30.17
C ALA A 211 -29.79 -0.53 -31.70
N SER A 212 -29.26 -1.61 -32.21
CA SER A 212 -29.74 -2.25 -33.42
C SER A 212 -29.20 -3.68 -33.55
N SER A 213 -30.12 -4.56 -33.52
CA SER A 213 -30.30 -5.90 -34.10
C SER A 213 -29.46 -6.21 -35.36
N ASP A 214 -28.89 -7.39 -35.53
CA ASP A 214 -29.54 -8.55 -36.16
C ASP A 214 -28.59 -9.72 -36.38
N SER A 215 -29.07 -10.88 -36.02
CA SER A 215 -28.91 -12.26 -36.51
C SER A 215 -27.65 -12.71 -37.30
N THR A 216 -27.04 -13.80 -36.98
CA THR A 216 -27.37 -15.17 -37.45
C THR A 216 -26.38 -16.20 -36.93
N ALA A 217 -26.89 -17.38 -36.71
CA ALA A 217 -26.27 -18.61 -36.23
C ALA A 217 -25.21 -19.22 -37.19
N ALA A 218 -24.24 -19.92 -36.60
CA ALA A 218 -23.81 -21.23 -37.06
C ALA A 218 -22.92 -21.93 -36.05
N SER A 219 -23.30 -23.13 -35.71
CA SER A 219 -22.65 -24.15 -34.93
C SER A 219 -21.37 -24.69 -35.60
N SER A 220 -20.40 -25.12 -34.78
CA SER A 220 -19.76 -26.45 -34.88
C SER A 220 -18.67 -26.65 -33.84
N ASP A 221 -18.90 -27.60 -32.99
CA ASP A 221 -18.15 -28.76 -32.54
C ASP A 221 -16.62 -28.70 -32.26
N ALA A 222 -16.38 -29.10 -31.01
CA ALA A 222 -15.44 -30.13 -30.49
C ALA A 222 -13.92 -29.93 -30.66
N SER A 223 -13.17 -29.87 -29.56
CA SER A 223 -12.50 -31.03 -28.95
C SER A 223 -11.48 -30.62 -27.86
N HIS A 224 -11.55 -31.33 -26.78
CA HIS A 224 -10.55 -31.75 -25.78
C HIS A 224 -9.12 -31.20 -25.83
N GLY A 225 -8.68 -30.69 -24.68
CA GLY A 225 -7.27 -30.52 -24.35
C GLY A 225 -7.10 -30.26 -22.82
N SER A 226 -7.09 -31.38 -22.08
CA SER A 226 -6.68 -31.42 -20.67
C SER A 226 -5.18 -31.14 -20.57
N SER A 227 -4.74 -30.18 -19.74
CA SER A 227 -3.42 -30.25 -19.14
C SER A 227 -3.36 -29.43 -17.83
N SER A 228 -3.15 -30.16 -16.82
CA SER A 228 -2.63 -30.00 -15.46
C SER A 228 -1.82 -28.73 -15.18
N HIS A 229 -2.35 -27.88 -14.29
CA HIS A 229 -1.60 -26.90 -13.53
C HIS A 229 -2.04 -26.89 -12.06
N GLY A 230 -2.01 -28.05 -11.42
CA GLY A 230 -2.42 -28.25 -10.03
C GLY A 230 -1.29 -28.48 -9.02
N ALA A 231 -0.02 -28.22 -9.36
CA ALA A 231 1.10 -28.68 -8.52
C ALA A 231 2.00 -27.57 -7.91
N ILE A 232 1.75 -26.29 -8.15
CA ILE A 232 2.66 -25.21 -7.69
C ILE A 232 2.15 -24.47 -6.46
N ILE A 233 0.87 -24.54 -6.12
CA ILE A 233 0.27 -23.77 -5.00
C ILE A 233 0.55 -24.41 -3.62
N ALA A 234 0.91 -25.68 -3.56
CA ALA A 234 1.10 -26.38 -2.29
C ALA A 234 2.48 -26.14 -1.61
N ILE A 235 3.47 -25.56 -2.30
CA ILE A 235 4.83 -25.41 -1.77
C ILE A 235 5.01 -24.09 -1.03
N ILE A 236 4.28 -23.02 -1.37
CA ILE A 236 4.43 -21.68 -0.75
C ILE A 236 3.82 -21.64 0.65
N ALA A 237 2.73 -22.34 0.92
CA ALA A 237 2.11 -22.40 2.24
C ALA A 237 2.97 -23.14 3.29
N GLY A 238 3.80 -24.08 2.87
CA GLY A 238 4.67 -24.85 3.78
C GLY A 238 5.86 -24.06 4.32
N VAL A 239 6.43 -23.14 3.53
CA VAL A 239 7.63 -22.37 3.91
C VAL A 239 7.31 -21.30 4.93
N VAL A 240 6.14 -20.67 4.85
CA VAL A 240 5.72 -19.62 5.82
C VAL A 240 5.46 -20.21 7.20
N ILE A 241 4.88 -21.41 7.29
CA ILE A 241 4.62 -22.09 8.58
C ILE A 241 5.95 -22.51 9.24
N VAL A 242 6.92 -22.94 8.49
CA VAL A 242 8.25 -23.34 9.02
C VAL A 242 9.00 -22.11 9.56
N ALA A 243 8.95 -20.96 8.89
CA ALA A 243 9.59 -19.74 9.34
C ALA A 243 9.01 -19.22 10.66
N ILE A 244 7.68 -19.28 10.84
CA ILE A 244 7.01 -18.87 12.08
C ILE A 244 7.36 -19.82 13.25
N VAL A 245 7.45 -21.12 13.00
CA VAL A 245 7.82 -22.11 14.03
C VAL A 245 9.29 -21.95 14.44
N VAL A 246 10.20 -21.69 13.50
CA VAL A 246 11.61 -21.46 13.79
C VAL A 246 11.82 -20.15 14.58
N ALA A 247 11.13 -19.06 14.22
CA ALA A 247 11.19 -17.80 14.96
C ALA A 247 10.66 -17.95 16.41
N ALA A 248 9.58 -18.71 16.61
CA ALA A 248 9.02 -18.99 17.93
C ALA A 248 9.95 -19.88 18.79
N LEU A 249 10.68 -20.81 18.18
CA LEU A 249 11.64 -21.66 18.88
C LEU A 249 12.91 -20.90 19.28
N ILE A 250 13.43 -20.00 18.43
CA ILE A 250 14.58 -19.14 18.72
C ILE A 250 14.21 -18.12 19.81
N GLY A 251 13.02 -17.53 19.77
CA GLY A 251 12.52 -16.62 20.81
C GLY A 251 12.40 -17.32 22.18
N ARG A 252 11.92 -18.57 22.21
CA ARG A 252 11.86 -19.37 23.44
C ARG A 252 13.22 -19.79 23.99
N SER A 253 14.21 -20.07 23.15
CA SER A 253 15.56 -20.45 23.60
C SER A 253 16.27 -19.23 24.20
N ARG A 254 16.14 -18.03 23.62
CA ARG A 254 16.71 -16.79 24.17
C ARG A 254 16.07 -16.38 25.51
N SER A 255 14.78 -16.60 25.69
CA SER A 255 14.08 -16.31 26.96
C SER A 255 14.46 -17.29 28.08
N ARG A 256 14.93 -18.49 27.75
CA ARG A 256 15.45 -19.44 28.74
C ARG A 256 16.86 -19.09 29.13
N ALA A 257 17.73 -18.74 28.19
CA ALA A 257 19.12 -18.33 28.50
C ALA A 257 19.18 -17.09 29.42
N MET A 258 18.32 -16.08 29.20
CA MET A 258 18.24 -14.92 30.10
C MET A 258 17.65 -15.21 31.48
N ARG A 259 16.87 -16.28 31.65
CA ARG A 259 16.38 -16.70 32.99
C ARG A 259 17.41 -17.46 33.79
N ASP A 260 18.27 -18.21 33.14
CA ASP A 260 19.30 -19.01 33.80
C ASP A 260 20.49 -18.15 34.29
N GLU A 261 20.78 -16.98 33.61
CA GLU A 261 21.79 -16.02 34.11
C GLU A 261 21.36 -15.26 35.38
N VAL A 262 20.06 -15.01 35.57
CA VAL A 262 19.54 -14.27 36.75
C VAL A 262 19.59 -15.11 38.06
N TRP A 263 19.75 -16.44 37.98
CA TRP A 263 19.77 -17.33 39.15
C TRP A 263 21.17 -17.78 39.59
N GLN A 264 22.26 -17.31 38.91
CA GLN A 264 23.64 -17.65 39.30
C GLN A 264 24.35 -16.54 40.07
N ASP A 265 23.77 -15.33 40.20
CA ASP A 265 24.33 -14.19 40.96
C ASP A 265 23.47 -13.77 42.16
N GLY A 266 22.80 -14.72 42.83
CA GLY A 266 22.03 -14.52 44.06
C GLY A 266 22.44 -15.47 45.16
#